data_2ee4cc4c1029dbabda5ea5d2509f38d7
#
_entry.id   2ee4cc4c1029dbabda5ea5d2509f38d7
#
_cell.length_a   1.000
_cell.length_b   1.000
_cell.length_c   1.000
_cell.angle_alpha   90.00
_cell.angle_beta   90.00
_cell.angle_gamma   90.00
#
_symmetry.space_group_name_H-M   'P 1'
#
loop_
_entity.id
_entity.type
_entity.pdbx_description
1 polymer ?
#
loop_
_entity_poly.entity_id
_entity_poly.type
_entity_poly.pdbx_seq_one_letter_code
_entity_poly.pdbx_strand_id
1 'polypeptide(L)'
;MSDTEIASFQKEIAGKPVGERIALWAEKFVGTPYDPDPLGEYVTRKVIVADEHADCMYLSFRAVELAMGLTPEEAVNIALDKRFINRGKLGNNGKVLNYEDRFQYGEDMIDSDRWGREITGEFGKVTEITGSRGREKVKIISKKTMLNCSNGSSGLNGSSCFSKLRDGDFIFFIKAVEKRKVGEIVGHIGIVKTEVRSQKSEVRDNEEQRAESKDQREIYLIHASGLKNKGGKVKKVRLSDYINSMPFIGIRVSRFN
;
A
#
# COMPACT_ATOMS: atom_id res chain seq x y z
N MET A 1 -1.95 19.10 -3.86
CA MET A 1 -3.24 19.44 -3.18
C MET A 1 -3.01 20.61 -2.25
N SER A 2 -3.93 21.58 -2.18
CA SER A 2 -3.88 22.69 -1.23
C SER A 2 -4.32 22.22 0.17
N ASP A 3 -3.90 22.97 1.22
CA ASP A 3 -4.31 22.67 2.60
C ASP A 3 -5.84 22.72 2.78
N THR A 4 -6.51 23.62 2.04
CA THR A 4 -7.98 23.72 2.05
C THR A 4 -8.64 22.46 1.49
N GLU A 5 -8.14 21.91 0.36
CA GLU A 5 -8.62 20.66 -0.21
C GLU A 5 -8.36 19.48 0.73
N ILE A 6 -7.18 19.43 1.35
CA ILE A 6 -6.82 18.41 2.34
C ILE A 6 -7.78 18.45 3.53
N ALA A 7 -7.95 19.62 4.15
CA ALA A 7 -8.82 19.78 5.32
C ALA A 7 -10.28 19.43 5.01
N SER A 8 -10.79 19.85 3.84
CA SER A 8 -12.15 19.51 3.39
C SER A 8 -12.34 18.00 3.28
N PHE A 9 -11.39 17.31 2.63
CA PHE A 9 -11.49 15.87 2.44
C PHE A 9 -11.28 15.08 3.74
N GLN A 10 -10.35 15.53 4.61
CA GLN A 10 -10.21 14.96 5.95
C GLN A 10 -11.52 15.00 6.73
N LYS A 11 -12.23 16.14 6.70
CA LYS A 11 -13.53 16.29 7.34
C LYS A 11 -14.60 15.37 6.74
N GLU A 12 -14.63 15.25 5.42
CA GLU A 12 -15.59 14.39 4.70
C GLU A 12 -15.46 12.91 5.13
N ILE A 13 -14.23 12.43 5.29
CA ILE A 13 -13.97 11.01 5.57
C ILE A 13 -13.71 10.70 7.06
N ALA A 14 -13.76 11.69 7.96
CA ALA A 14 -13.38 11.56 9.37
C ALA A 14 -14.10 10.41 10.12
N GLY A 15 -15.38 10.15 9.78
CA GLY A 15 -16.19 9.08 10.38
C GLY A 15 -15.89 7.66 9.88
N LYS A 16 -15.00 7.50 8.87
CA LYS A 16 -14.66 6.19 8.31
C LYS A 16 -13.55 5.50 9.11
N PRO A 17 -13.50 4.15 9.11
CA PRO A 17 -12.36 3.39 9.64
C PRO A 17 -11.03 3.87 9.02
N VAL A 18 -9.94 3.80 9.79
CA VAL A 18 -8.63 4.30 9.34
C VAL A 18 -8.15 3.65 8.05
N GLY A 19 -8.37 2.34 7.87
CA GLY A 19 -8.02 1.65 6.62
C GLY A 19 -8.78 2.21 5.41
N GLU A 20 -10.09 2.46 5.53
CA GLU A 20 -10.86 3.09 4.46
C GLU A 20 -10.32 4.49 4.13
N ARG A 21 -9.98 5.29 5.16
CA ARG A 21 -9.40 6.62 4.96
C ARG A 21 -8.06 6.56 4.23
N ILE A 22 -7.20 5.59 4.58
CA ILE A 22 -5.91 5.36 3.90
C ILE A 22 -6.14 5.04 2.41
N ALA A 23 -7.07 4.13 2.11
CA ALA A 23 -7.38 3.76 0.72
C ALA A 23 -7.95 4.94 -0.08
N LEU A 24 -8.82 5.74 0.52
CA LEU A 24 -9.40 6.94 -0.11
C LEU A 24 -8.33 8.00 -0.39
N TRP A 25 -7.40 8.22 0.55
CA TRP A 25 -6.26 9.11 0.31
C TRP A 25 -5.34 8.59 -0.79
N ALA A 26 -5.05 7.28 -0.80
CA ALA A 26 -4.27 6.69 -1.89
C ALA A 26 -4.94 6.89 -3.26
N GLU A 27 -6.28 6.83 -3.34
CA GLU A 27 -7.04 7.12 -4.57
C GLU A 27 -6.89 8.57 -5.03
N LYS A 28 -6.80 9.55 -4.12
CA LYS A 28 -6.54 10.95 -4.47
C LYS A 28 -5.18 11.16 -5.15
N PHE A 29 -4.22 10.30 -4.88
CA PHE A 29 -2.90 10.33 -5.54
C PHE A 29 -2.88 9.63 -6.91
N VAL A 30 -3.94 8.94 -7.34
CA VAL A 30 -3.96 8.29 -8.67
C VAL A 30 -3.79 9.35 -9.77
N GLY A 31 -2.79 9.13 -10.62
CA GLY A 31 -2.39 10.07 -11.66
C GLY A 31 -1.17 10.92 -11.30
N THR A 32 -0.82 11.08 -10.03
CA THR A 32 0.40 11.79 -9.60
C THR A 32 1.63 11.20 -10.31
N PRO A 33 2.49 12.03 -10.92
CA PRO A 33 3.71 11.56 -11.60
C PRO A 33 4.62 10.77 -10.66
N TYR A 34 5.32 9.77 -11.24
CA TYR A 34 6.33 9.03 -10.50
C TYR A 34 7.55 9.91 -10.22
N ASP A 35 8.08 9.84 -9.00
CA ASP A 35 9.23 10.65 -8.58
C ASP A 35 10.49 10.29 -9.38
N PRO A 36 11.04 11.24 -10.17
CA PRO A 36 12.24 11.01 -10.97
C PRO A 36 13.53 10.99 -10.15
N ASP A 37 13.52 11.55 -8.92
CA ASP A 37 14.70 11.61 -8.07
C ASP A 37 15.09 10.18 -7.59
N PRO A 38 16.36 9.77 -7.77
CA PRO A 38 16.82 8.45 -7.32
C PRO A 38 16.62 8.14 -5.85
N LEU A 39 16.67 9.13 -5.00
CA LEU A 39 16.44 9.01 -3.55
C LEU A 39 14.99 9.33 -3.14
N GLY A 40 14.25 9.98 -4.03
CA GLY A 40 12.98 10.62 -3.76
C GLY A 40 13.16 12.13 -3.50
N GLU A 41 12.35 12.97 -4.18
CA GLU A 41 12.43 14.43 -4.06
C GLU A 41 12.29 14.89 -2.61
N TYR A 42 11.36 14.28 -1.86
CA TYR A 42 11.15 14.57 -0.45
C TYR A 42 12.39 14.29 0.42
N VAL A 43 13.21 13.30 0.03
CA VAL A 43 14.48 12.96 0.71
C VAL A 43 15.55 13.99 0.37
N THR A 44 15.76 14.26 -0.92
CA THR A 44 16.78 15.21 -1.39
C THR A 44 16.52 16.61 -0.85
N ARG A 45 15.26 17.03 -0.80
CA ARG A 45 14.85 18.33 -0.22
C ARG A 45 14.76 18.34 1.29
N LYS A 46 14.77 17.16 1.94
CA LYS A 46 14.57 16.97 3.40
C LYS A 46 13.24 17.57 3.89
N VAL A 47 12.18 17.41 3.12
CA VAL A 47 10.84 17.96 3.43
C VAL A 47 9.84 16.86 3.78
N ILE A 48 8.79 17.21 4.50
CA ILE A 48 7.68 16.29 4.80
C ILE A 48 6.70 16.23 3.62
N VAL A 49 6.37 17.36 3.02
CA VAL A 49 5.39 17.45 1.94
C VAL A 49 6.09 17.73 0.61
N ALA A 50 5.88 16.83 -0.37
CA ALA A 50 6.33 16.91 -1.75
C ALA A 50 5.33 16.18 -2.66
N ASP A 51 4.06 16.63 -2.65
CA ASP A 51 2.91 15.93 -3.24
C ASP A 51 2.86 15.99 -4.78
N GLU A 52 3.81 16.69 -5.43
CA GLU A 52 3.92 16.80 -6.89
C GLU A 52 4.35 15.50 -7.57
N HIS A 53 5.15 14.70 -6.86
CA HIS A 53 5.65 13.41 -7.32
C HIS A 53 5.52 12.36 -6.21
N ALA A 54 5.42 11.09 -6.58
CA ALA A 54 5.36 10.02 -5.60
C ALA A 54 6.12 8.77 -6.05
N ASP A 55 6.99 8.24 -5.20
CA ASP A 55 7.42 6.84 -5.22
C ASP A 55 6.54 5.98 -4.31
N CYS A 56 6.78 4.67 -4.24
CA CYS A 56 5.96 3.76 -3.44
C CYS A 56 6.08 4.02 -1.93
N MET A 57 7.22 4.50 -1.45
CA MET A 57 7.43 4.85 -0.04
C MET A 57 6.66 6.13 0.31
N TYR A 58 6.83 7.18 -0.52
CA TYR A 58 6.16 8.46 -0.30
C TYR A 58 4.63 8.33 -0.34
N LEU A 59 4.09 7.62 -1.34
CA LEU A 59 2.66 7.33 -1.43
C LEU A 59 2.14 6.67 -0.15
N SER A 60 2.88 5.66 0.35
CA SER A 60 2.53 4.96 1.58
C SER A 60 2.54 5.88 2.79
N PHE A 61 3.56 6.72 2.92
CA PHE A 61 3.68 7.69 3.99
C PHE A 61 2.51 8.67 3.97
N ARG A 62 2.31 9.36 2.86
CA ARG A 62 1.28 10.41 2.75
C ARG A 62 -0.13 9.88 2.94
N ALA A 63 -0.46 8.71 2.39
CA ALA A 63 -1.79 8.14 2.58
C ALA A 63 -2.12 7.89 4.06
N VAL A 64 -1.14 7.39 4.85
CA VAL A 64 -1.32 7.18 6.30
C VAL A 64 -1.41 8.48 7.06
N GLU A 65 -0.52 9.42 6.79
CA GLU A 65 -0.44 10.70 7.50
C GLU A 65 -1.72 11.52 7.34
N LEU A 66 -2.19 11.63 6.10
CA LEU A 66 -3.41 12.33 5.76
C LEU A 66 -4.67 11.61 6.30
N ALA A 67 -4.64 10.28 6.36
CA ALA A 67 -5.74 9.49 6.89
C ALA A 67 -5.83 9.54 8.42
N MET A 68 -4.71 9.67 9.11
CA MET A 68 -4.67 9.71 10.58
C MET A 68 -4.86 11.12 11.13
N GLY A 69 -4.41 12.15 10.39
CA GLY A 69 -4.61 13.55 10.74
C GLY A 69 -6.03 14.04 10.43
N LEU A 70 -6.53 14.96 11.23
CA LEU A 70 -7.79 15.67 11.01
C LEU A 70 -7.59 17.06 10.41
N THR A 71 -6.34 17.55 10.41
CA THR A 71 -5.90 18.79 9.77
C THR A 71 -4.58 18.57 9.02
N PRO A 72 -4.23 19.45 8.05
CA PRO A 72 -2.93 19.39 7.36
C PRO A 72 -1.74 19.44 8.34
N GLU A 73 -1.81 20.23 9.38
CA GLU A 73 -0.77 20.37 10.41
C GLU A 73 -0.62 19.08 11.23
N GLU A 74 -1.74 18.45 11.60
CA GLU A 74 -1.71 17.14 12.27
C GLU A 74 -1.08 16.09 11.38
N ALA A 75 -1.37 16.07 10.07
CA ALA A 75 -0.75 15.15 9.13
C ALA A 75 0.78 15.34 9.09
N VAL A 76 1.29 16.58 9.14
CA VAL A 76 2.73 16.85 9.25
C VAL A 76 3.30 16.33 10.58
N ASN A 77 2.60 16.53 11.70
CA ASN A 77 3.03 16.00 13.00
C ASN A 77 3.07 14.47 13.03
N ILE A 78 2.10 13.81 12.41
CA ILE A 78 2.06 12.36 12.25
C ILE A 78 3.23 11.89 11.37
N ALA A 79 3.56 12.63 10.30
CA ALA A 79 4.71 12.34 9.46
C ALA A 79 6.03 12.39 10.24
N LEU A 80 6.23 13.42 11.03
CA LEU A 80 7.40 13.55 11.91
C LEU A 80 7.51 12.40 12.91
N ASP A 81 6.38 11.89 13.38
CA ASP A 81 6.38 10.74 14.27
C ASP A 81 6.61 9.42 13.50
N LYS A 82 5.88 9.15 12.43
CA LYS A 82 5.84 7.84 11.78
C LYS A 82 6.96 7.56 10.79
N ARG A 83 7.42 8.56 10.02
CA ARG A 83 8.47 8.34 8.99
C ARG A 83 9.86 8.07 9.56
N PHE A 84 10.10 8.41 10.83
CA PHE A 84 11.42 8.38 11.44
C PHE A 84 11.49 7.33 12.55
N ILE A 85 12.64 6.67 12.69
CA ILE A 85 12.91 5.73 13.78
C ILE A 85 12.81 6.47 15.13
N ASN A 86 13.52 7.60 15.22
CA ASN A 86 13.32 8.60 16.24
C ASN A 86 12.52 9.75 15.64
N ARG A 87 11.62 10.35 16.38
CA ARG A 87 10.77 11.45 15.87
C ARG A 87 11.57 12.47 15.05
N GLY A 88 11.06 12.83 13.87
CA GLY A 88 11.64 13.86 13.02
C GLY A 88 11.65 15.23 13.71
N LYS A 89 12.73 15.99 13.52
CA LYS A 89 12.91 17.34 14.09
C LYS A 89 12.82 18.37 12.98
N LEU A 90 11.77 19.18 12.99
CA LEU A 90 11.58 20.25 12.00
C LEU A 90 12.41 21.46 12.37
N GLY A 91 13.22 21.95 11.42
CA GLY A 91 13.97 23.19 11.55
C GLY A 91 13.13 24.42 11.17
N ASN A 92 13.62 25.61 11.49
CA ASN A 92 12.92 26.89 11.23
C ASN A 92 12.68 27.16 9.72
N ASN A 93 13.42 26.51 8.85
CA ASN A 93 13.28 26.62 7.38
C ASN A 93 12.33 25.57 6.78
N GLY A 94 11.56 24.85 7.60
CA GLY A 94 10.65 23.78 7.17
C GLY A 94 11.32 22.49 6.75
N LYS A 95 12.66 22.37 6.88
CA LYS A 95 13.40 21.13 6.60
C LYS A 95 13.55 20.27 7.84
N VAL A 96 13.56 18.97 7.67
CA VAL A 96 13.82 18.03 8.76
C VAL A 96 15.32 17.90 8.98
N LEU A 97 15.76 18.07 10.23
CA LEU A 97 17.17 18.12 10.61
C LEU A 97 17.83 16.75 10.69
N ASN A 98 17.07 15.71 11.07
CA ASN A 98 17.54 14.33 11.23
C ASN A 98 16.91 13.40 10.16
N TYR A 99 16.96 13.81 8.88
CA TYR A 99 16.28 13.10 7.79
C TYR A 99 16.84 11.69 7.54
N GLU A 100 18.07 11.41 7.91
CA GLU A 100 18.74 10.10 7.85
C GLU A 100 18.10 9.06 8.76
N ASP A 101 17.42 9.46 9.83
CA ASP A 101 16.68 8.57 10.75
C ASP A 101 15.37 8.01 10.16
N ARG A 102 15.02 8.39 8.93
CA ARG A 102 13.78 7.92 8.30
C ARG A 102 13.82 6.43 8.01
N PHE A 103 12.66 5.79 7.92
CA PHE A 103 12.54 4.48 7.30
C PHE A 103 12.98 4.55 5.83
N GLN A 104 13.96 3.74 5.47
CA GLN A 104 14.54 3.72 4.12
C GLN A 104 14.10 2.49 3.31
N TYR A 105 13.62 1.45 3.99
CA TYR A 105 13.27 0.18 3.38
C TYR A 105 11.91 -0.31 3.89
N GLY A 106 11.15 -0.94 3.00
CA GLY A 106 9.82 -1.45 3.33
C GLY A 106 9.83 -2.55 4.40
N GLU A 107 10.91 -3.36 4.47
CA GLU A 107 11.07 -4.35 5.53
C GLU A 107 11.20 -3.72 6.91
N ASP A 108 11.88 -2.56 7.02
CA ASP A 108 12.01 -1.86 8.29
C ASP A 108 10.66 -1.25 8.72
N MET A 109 9.83 -0.84 7.75
CA MET A 109 8.47 -0.38 8.02
C MET A 109 7.62 -1.49 8.64
N ILE A 110 7.49 -2.63 7.95
CA ILE A 110 6.59 -3.70 8.40
C ILE A 110 7.04 -4.35 9.72
N ASP A 111 8.36 -4.41 9.97
CA ASP A 111 8.90 -5.01 11.19
C ASP A 111 8.88 -4.05 12.41
N SER A 112 8.56 -2.77 12.20
CA SER A 112 8.52 -1.77 13.27
C SER A 112 7.21 -1.70 14.04
N ASP A 113 6.17 -2.42 13.61
CA ASP A 113 4.77 -2.32 14.08
C ASP A 113 4.14 -0.91 13.96
N ARG A 114 4.91 0.09 13.47
CA ARG A 114 4.44 1.48 13.33
C ARG A 114 3.62 1.70 12.06
N TRP A 115 3.77 0.79 11.09
CA TRP A 115 3.10 0.80 9.79
C TRP A 115 2.00 -0.26 9.69
N GLY A 116 1.26 -0.40 10.78
CA GLY A 116 0.21 -1.39 10.94
C GLY A 116 0.72 -2.72 11.48
N ARG A 117 -0.18 -3.48 12.08
CA ARG A 117 0.11 -4.84 12.57
C ARG A 117 0.33 -5.78 11.39
N GLU A 118 1.40 -6.56 11.42
CA GLU A 118 1.60 -7.60 10.40
C GLU A 118 0.53 -8.68 10.49
N ILE A 119 -0.10 -8.98 9.36
CA ILE A 119 -1.19 -9.97 9.23
C ILE A 119 -0.90 -11.02 8.14
N THR A 120 0.34 -11.15 7.71
CA THR A 120 0.76 -12.07 6.63
C THR A 120 0.23 -13.49 6.85
N GLY A 121 0.31 -14.01 8.08
CA GLY A 121 -0.14 -15.36 8.43
C GLY A 121 -1.67 -15.58 8.31
N GLU A 122 -2.48 -14.53 8.24
CA GLU A 122 -3.93 -14.64 8.12
C GLU A 122 -4.37 -15.06 6.70
N PHE A 123 -3.50 -14.94 5.70
CA PHE A 123 -3.81 -15.18 4.27
C PHE A 123 -3.50 -16.60 3.80
N GLY A 124 -2.94 -17.46 4.64
CA GLY A 124 -2.67 -18.86 4.30
C GLY A 124 -1.32 -19.36 4.79
N LYS A 125 -0.84 -20.44 4.17
CA LYS A 125 0.44 -21.05 4.57
C LYS A 125 1.59 -20.11 4.25
N VAL A 126 2.32 -19.70 5.30
CA VAL A 126 3.55 -18.92 5.15
C VAL A 126 4.72 -19.83 4.75
N THR A 127 5.64 -19.26 3.98
CA THR A 127 6.91 -19.86 3.57
C THR A 127 8.04 -19.01 4.12
N GLU A 128 9.08 -19.63 4.67
CA GLU A 128 10.30 -18.94 5.06
C GLU A 128 11.25 -18.83 3.87
N ILE A 129 11.84 -17.67 3.72
CA ILE A 129 12.90 -17.39 2.74
C ILE A 129 14.12 -16.79 3.44
N THR A 130 15.28 -16.85 2.80
CA THR A 130 16.49 -16.18 3.29
C THR A 130 16.25 -14.69 3.45
N GLY A 131 16.57 -14.19 4.62
CA GLY A 131 16.51 -12.76 4.94
C GLY A 131 17.75 -12.00 4.47
N SER A 132 17.93 -10.81 4.98
CA SER A 132 19.10 -9.94 4.86
C SER A 132 18.97 -8.76 5.83
N ARG A 133 19.96 -7.89 5.90
CA ARG A 133 19.91 -6.68 6.73
C ARG A 133 19.58 -6.99 8.20
N GLY A 134 20.32 -7.96 8.79
CA GLY A 134 20.13 -8.39 10.17
C GLY A 134 18.99 -9.39 10.41
N ARG A 135 18.27 -9.79 9.35
CA ARG A 135 17.24 -10.83 9.40
C ARG A 135 17.77 -12.13 8.82
N GLU A 136 17.73 -13.21 9.58
CA GLU A 136 18.15 -14.53 9.10
C GLU A 136 17.10 -15.08 8.11
N LYS A 137 15.84 -15.00 8.48
CA LYS A 137 14.70 -15.49 7.70
C LYS A 137 13.57 -14.49 7.68
N VAL A 138 12.73 -14.55 6.62
CA VAL A 138 11.53 -13.76 6.48
C VAL A 138 10.36 -14.65 6.09
N LYS A 139 9.23 -14.50 6.77
CA LYS A 139 7.97 -15.19 6.48
C LYS A 139 7.18 -14.44 5.41
N ILE A 140 6.74 -15.16 4.38
CA ILE A 140 5.99 -14.60 3.25
C ILE A 140 4.82 -15.51 2.87
N ILE A 141 3.81 -14.94 2.20
CA ILE A 141 2.92 -15.72 1.34
C ILE A 141 3.57 -15.80 -0.03
N SER A 142 3.86 -17.00 -0.51
CA SER A 142 4.53 -17.17 -1.81
C SER A 142 3.63 -16.76 -2.98
N LYS A 143 4.24 -16.32 -4.09
CA LYS A 143 3.50 -16.01 -5.33
C LYS A 143 2.64 -17.19 -5.78
N LYS A 144 3.16 -18.42 -5.69
CA LYS A 144 2.42 -19.65 -6.02
C LYS A 144 1.16 -19.79 -5.17
N THR A 145 1.25 -19.56 -3.86
CA THR A 145 0.09 -19.61 -2.95
C THR A 145 -0.96 -18.58 -3.36
N MET A 146 -0.54 -17.34 -3.65
CA MET A 146 -1.45 -16.27 -4.08
C MET A 146 -2.18 -16.59 -5.38
N LEU A 147 -1.47 -17.13 -6.38
CA LEU A 147 -2.05 -17.48 -7.68
C LEU A 147 -3.07 -18.64 -7.55
N ASN A 148 -2.79 -19.62 -6.71
CA ASN A 148 -3.74 -20.68 -6.43
C ASN A 148 -5.03 -20.16 -5.76
N CYS A 149 -4.91 -19.12 -4.94
CA CYS A 149 -6.06 -18.48 -4.31
C CYS A 149 -6.93 -17.67 -5.29
N SER A 150 -6.32 -17.08 -6.33
CA SER A 150 -7.07 -16.28 -7.32
C SER A 150 -7.84 -17.14 -8.32
N ASN A 151 -7.42 -18.38 -8.57
CA ASN A 151 -7.99 -19.25 -9.59
C ASN A 151 -9.14 -20.14 -9.09
N GLY A 152 -9.68 -19.93 -7.89
CA GLY A 152 -10.83 -20.68 -7.37
C GLY A 152 -10.56 -22.16 -7.09
N SER A 153 -9.32 -22.63 -7.21
CA SER A 153 -8.94 -24.05 -7.07
C SER A 153 -8.72 -24.49 -5.62
N SER A 154 -9.17 -23.74 -4.66
CA SER A 154 -9.01 -24.07 -3.24
C SER A 154 -10.18 -24.92 -2.76
N GLY A 155 -9.85 -26.15 -2.36
CA GLY A 155 -10.78 -27.14 -1.85
C GLY A 155 -11.67 -26.66 -0.71
N LEU A 156 -12.83 -27.29 -0.65
CA LEU A 156 -13.84 -27.40 0.43
C LEU A 156 -14.54 -26.14 0.96
N ASN A 157 -14.05 -24.91 0.80
CA ASN A 157 -14.78 -23.71 1.27
C ASN A 157 -14.65 -22.45 0.38
N GLY A 158 -14.25 -22.53 -0.87
CA GLY A 158 -14.42 -21.47 -1.89
C GLY A 158 -13.92 -20.04 -1.59
N SER A 159 -13.32 -19.76 -0.45
CA SER A 159 -12.87 -18.42 -0.08
C SER A 159 -11.47 -18.15 -0.64
N SER A 160 -11.39 -17.27 -1.62
CA SER A 160 -10.12 -16.69 -2.06
C SER A 160 -9.37 -16.09 -0.85
N CYS A 161 -8.06 -16.36 -0.71
CA CYS A 161 -7.29 -15.72 0.37
C CYS A 161 -7.34 -14.19 0.26
N PHE A 162 -7.58 -13.65 -0.91
CA PHE A 162 -7.79 -12.22 -1.10
C PHE A 162 -9.10 -11.67 -0.51
N SER A 163 -10.10 -12.53 -0.22
CA SER A 163 -11.35 -12.09 0.42
C SER A 163 -11.13 -11.46 1.78
N LYS A 164 -10.00 -11.76 2.44
CA LYS A 164 -9.62 -11.20 3.75
C LYS A 164 -8.95 -9.82 3.66
N LEU A 165 -8.50 -9.41 2.47
CA LEU A 165 -7.94 -8.07 2.27
C LEU A 165 -9.02 -7.01 2.49
N ARG A 166 -8.63 -5.87 3.06
CA ARG A 166 -9.51 -4.73 3.34
C ARG A 166 -8.91 -3.46 2.77
N ASP A 167 -9.74 -2.44 2.63
CA ASP A 167 -9.29 -1.11 2.27
C ASP A 167 -8.18 -0.65 3.22
N GLY A 168 -7.10 -0.11 2.67
CA GLY A 168 -5.95 0.38 3.41
C GLY A 168 -4.97 -0.67 3.91
N ASP A 169 -5.16 -1.96 3.60
CA ASP A 169 -4.11 -2.95 3.82
C ASP A 169 -2.89 -2.61 2.96
N PHE A 170 -1.70 -2.72 3.54
CA PHE A 170 -0.44 -2.54 2.82
C PHE A 170 0.09 -3.88 2.35
N ILE A 171 0.44 -3.97 1.08
CA ILE A 171 1.11 -5.13 0.50
C ILE A 171 2.57 -4.78 0.22
N PHE A 172 3.47 -5.50 0.86
CA PHE A 172 4.92 -5.42 0.67
C PHE A 172 5.35 -6.56 -0.24
N PHE A 173 5.78 -6.24 -1.45
CA PHE A 173 6.19 -7.20 -2.47
C PHE A 173 7.65 -7.57 -2.30
N ILE A 174 7.94 -8.88 -2.20
CA ILE A 174 9.23 -9.42 -1.80
C ILE A 174 10.06 -9.79 -3.03
N LYS A 175 11.28 -9.27 -3.10
CA LYS A 175 12.26 -9.57 -4.15
C LYS A 175 12.87 -10.94 -3.97
N ALA A 176 13.12 -11.61 -5.08
CA ALA A 176 13.98 -12.79 -5.11
C ALA A 176 15.40 -12.41 -4.61
N VAL A 177 16.05 -13.33 -3.91
CA VAL A 177 17.34 -13.07 -3.22
C VAL A 177 18.39 -12.51 -4.18
N GLU A 178 18.49 -13.10 -5.38
CA GLU A 178 19.43 -12.72 -6.43
C GLU A 178 19.16 -11.33 -7.04
N LYS A 179 17.99 -10.74 -6.77
CA LYS A 179 17.59 -9.40 -7.24
C LYS A 179 17.78 -8.28 -6.20
N ARG A 180 18.30 -8.61 -5.02
CA ARG A 180 18.51 -7.66 -3.91
C ARG A 180 19.86 -6.98 -4.05
N LYS A 181 19.89 -5.78 -4.65
CA LYS A 181 21.14 -5.05 -4.95
C LYS A 181 21.90 -4.58 -3.70
N VAL A 182 21.18 -4.05 -2.73
CA VAL A 182 21.72 -3.54 -1.45
C VAL A 182 21.16 -4.31 -0.25
N GLY A 183 20.73 -5.54 -0.49
CA GLY A 183 20.13 -6.40 0.52
C GLY A 183 18.67 -6.10 0.86
N GLU A 184 18.01 -5.20 0.12
CA GLU A 184 16.61 -4.87 0.29
C GLU A 184 15.70 -6.07 0.03
N ILE A 185 14.83 -6.39 0.97
CA ILE A 185 13.90 -7.52 0.91
C ILE A 185 12.62 -7.10 0.18
N VAL A 186 12.07 -5.96 0.56
CA VAL A 186 10.88 -5.37 -0.07
C VAL A 186 11.29 -4.58 -1.30
N GLY A 187 10.76 -4.94 -2.44
CA GLY A 187 11.03 -4.25 -3.70
C GLY A 187 9.94 -3.27 -4.11
N HIS A 188 8.77 -3.35 -3.51
CA HIS A 188 7.65 -2.47 -3.80
C HIS A 188 6.59 -2.52 -2.70
N ILE A 189 5.81 -1.43 -2.59
CA ILE A 189 4.70 -1.31 -1.65
C ILE A 189 3.47 -0.79 -2.41
N GLY A 190 2.29 -1.30 -2.05
CA GLY A 190 1.03 -0.77 -2.53
C GLY A 190 -0.07 -0.88 -1.49
N ILE A 191 -1.14 -0.13 -1.70
CA ILE A 191 -2.28 0.01 -0.80
C ILE A 191 -3.48 -0.66 -1.44
N VAL A 192 -4.19 -1.48 -0.68
CA VAL A 192 -5.39 -2.19 -1.14
C VAL A 192 -6.59 -1.25 -1.19
N LYS A 193 -7.34 -1.35 -2.28
CA LYS A 193 -8.69 -0.78 -2.42
C LYS A 193 -9.65 -1.87 -2.88
N THR A 194 -10.81 -1.96 -2.24
CA THR A 194 -11.85 -2.92 -2.60
C THR A 194 -13.06 -2.22 -3.20
N GLU A 195 -13.64 -2.81 -4.22
CA GLU A 195 -14.87 -2.32 -4.86
C GLU A 195 -15.88 -3.45 -4.98
N VAL A 196 -17.14 -3.14 -4.78
CA VAL A 196 -18.26 -4.06 -5.02
C VAL A 196 -18.85 -3.72 -6.38
N ARG A 197 -18.79 -4.65 -7.33
CA ARG A 197 -19.51 -4.53 -8.59
C ARG A 197 -20.87 -5.19 -8.46
N SER A 198 -21.93 -4.39 -8.46
CA SER A 198 -23.28 -4.88 -8.71
C SER A 198 -23.38 -5.21 -10.19
N GLN A 199 -23.49 -6.49 -10.55
CA GLN A 199 -23.90 -6.87 -11.90
C GLN A 199 -25.37 -6.46 -12.07
N LYS A 200 -25.63 -5.37 -12.81
CA LYS A 200 -26.96 -5.18 -13.40
C LYS A 200 -27.13 -6.30 -14.43
N SER A 201 -27.88 -7.33 -14.09
CA SER A 201 -28.40 -8.25 -15.08
C SER A 201 -29.29 -7.44 -16.02
N GLU A 202 -28.95 -7.36 -17.31
CA GLU A 202 -29.93 -7.04 -18.33
C GLU A 202 -31.03 -8.11 -18.24
N VAL A 203 -32.18 -7.72 -17.72
CA VAL A 203 -33.37 -8.55 -17.67
C VAL A 203 -33.78 -8.78 -19.11
N ARG A 204 -33.46 -9.95 -19.67
CA ARG A 204 -34.24 -10.50 -20.76
C ARG A 204 -35.48 -11.09 -20.14
N ASP A 205 -36.63 -10.52 -20.54
CA ASP A 205 -37.95 -11.05 -20.20
C ASP A 205 -38.04 -12.50 -20.61
N ASN A 206 -37.97 -13.40 -19.64
CA ASN A 206 -38.63 -14.71 -19.63
C ASN A 206 -38.32 -15.45 -18.34
N GLU A 207 -39.39 -15.62 -17.55
CA GLU A 207 -39.68 -16.64 -16.54
C GLU A 207 -38.65 -17.02 -15.47
N GLU A 208 -39.01 -16.72 -14.24
CA GLU A 208 -38.73 -17.43 -12.98
C GLU A 208 -37.39 -18.20 -12.87
N GLN A 209 -36.29 -17.49 -12.79
CA GLN A 209 -35.15 -17.94 -12.01
C GLN A 209 -34.63 -16.76 -11.17
N ARG A 210 -34.81 -16.89 -9.86
CA ARG A 210 -34.25 -16.01 -8.84
C ARG A 210 -32.73 -15.88 -9.07
N ALA A 211 -32.30 -14.92 -9.85
CA ALA A 211 -30.90 -14.58 -10.02
C ALA A 211 -30.43 -13.96 -8.71
N GLU A 212 -29.77 -14.74 -7.86
CA GLU A 212 -28.96 -14.22 -6.77
C GLU A 212 -27.87 -13.33 -7.40
N SER A 213 -28.03 -12.03 -7.26
CA SER A 213 -26.98 -11.08 -7.60
C SER A 213 -25.76 -11.35 -6.70
N LYS A 214 -24.81 -12.12 -7.17
CA LYS A 214 -23.53 -12.27 -6.48
C LYS A 214 -22.77 -10.96 -6.67
N ASP A 215 -22.84 -10.11 -5.68
CA ASP A 215 -21.97 -8.95 -5.58
C ASP A 215 -20.51 -9.42 -5.67
N GLN A 216 -19.87 -9.15 -6.79
CA GLN A 216 -18.48 -9.55 -7.02
C GLN A 216 -17.55 -8.47 -6.48
N ARG A 217 -16.85 -8.81 -5.37
CA ARG A 217 -15.87 -7.92 -4.77
C ARG A 217 -14.57 -7.97 -5.58
N GLU A 218 -14.21 -6.86 -6.19
CA GLU A 218 -12.93 -6.67 -6.88
C GLU A 218 -11.90 -6.05 -5.93
N ILE A 219 -10.64 -6.49 -6.07
CA ILE A 219 -9.53 -6.00 -5.24
C ILE A 219 -8.51 -5.34 -6.13
N TYR A 220 -8.23 -4.09 -5.82
CA TYR A 220 -7.27 -3.24 -6.51
C TYR A 220 -6.05 -2.97 -5.63
N LEU A 221 -4.95 -2.71 -6.30
CA LEU A 221 -3.72 -2.19 -5.72
C LEU A 221 -3.52 -0.77 -6.22
N ILE A 222 -3.35 0.18 -5.30
CA ILE A 222 -2.91 1.54 -5.60
C ILE A 222 -1.43 1.62 -5.31
N HIS A 223 -0.63 1.96 -6.30
CA HIS A 223 0.83 1.98 -6.18
C HIS A 223 1.47 3.00 -7.11
N ALA A 224 2.62 3.54 -6.73
CA ALA A 224 3.42 4.36 -7.61
C ALA A 224 4.20 3.47 -8.59
N SER A 225 3.83 3.51 -9.87
CA SER A 225 4.37 2.68 -10.93
C SER A 225 5.24 3.50 -11.87
N GLY A 226 6.53 3.25 -11.87
CA GLY A 226 7.45 3.96 -12.76
C GLY A 226 8.85 3.39 -12.73
N LEU A 227 9.66 3.90 -13.65
CA LEU A 227 11.10 3.74 -13.65
C LEU A 227 11.71 5.14 -13.57
N LYS A 228 12.68 5.32 -12.70
CA LYS A 228 13.29 6.63 -12.40
C LYS A 228 13.76 7.41 -13.63
N ASN A 229 14.12 6.71 -14.73
CA ASN A 229 14.56 7.34 -15.97
C ASN A 229 13.51 7.32 -17.10
N LYS A 230 12.31 6.76 -16.89
CA LYS A 230 11.28 6.58 -17.91
C LYS A 230 9.93 7.19 -17.50
N GLY A 231 9.87 7.77 -16.32
CA GLY A 231 8.63 8.29 -15.76
C GLY A 231 7.67 7.19 -15.33
N GLY A 232 6.44 7.60 -15.09
CA GLY A 232 5.34 6.77 -14.58
C GLY A 232 4.38 7.60 -13.77
N LYS A 233 3.49 6.94 -13.05
CA LYS A 233 2.51 7.60 -12.19
C LYS A 233 1.93 6.65 -11.14
N VAL A 234 1.27 7.20 -10.16
CA VAL A 234 0.40 6.42 -9.26
C VAL A 234 -0.74 5.83 -10.07
N LYS A 235 -0.94 4.53 -9.94
CA LYS A 235 -1.97 3.75 -10.67
C LYS A 235 -2.82 2.95 -9.69
N LYS A 236 -4.06 2.72 -10.09
CA LYS A 236 -4.97 1.74 -9.52
C LYS A 236 -5.11 0.59 -10.52
N VAL A 237 -4.70 -0.60 -10.14
CA VAL A 237 -4.69 -1.80 -11.00
C VAL A 237 -5.34 -2.97 -10.27
N ARG A 238 -5.88 -3.95 -10.99
CA ARG A 238 -6.35 -5.17 -10.34
C ARG A 238 -5.19 -5.90 -9.69
N LEU A 239 -5.36 -6.28 -8.42
CA LEU A 239 -4.29 -6.95 -7.66
C LEU A 239 -3.87 -8.27 -8.30
N SER A 240 -4.83 -9.06 -8.82
CA SER A 240 -4.55 -10.31 -9.53
C SER A 240 -3.63 -10.11 -10.73
N ASP A 241 -3.92 -9.09 -11.55
CA ASP A 241 -3.14 -8.79 -12.76
C ASP A 241 -1.74 -8.33 -12.40
N TYR A 242 -1.62 -7.52 -11.34
CA TYR A 242 -0.33 -7.07 -10.83
C TYR A 242 0.52 -8.24 -10.32
N ILE A 243 -0.05 -9.14 -9.51
CA ILE A 243 0.66 -10.32 -9.00
C ILE A 243 1.12 -11.22 -10.15
N ASN A 244 0.28 -11.44 -11.17
CA ASN A 244 0.62 -12.25 -12.32
C ASN A 244 1.82 -11.69 -13.10
N SER A 245 1.83 -10.38 -13.35
CA SER A 245 2.79 -9.72 -14.24
C SER A 245 4.15 -9.43 -13.59
N MET A 246 4.20 -9.24 -12.25
CA MET A 246 5.41 -8.76 -11.58
C MET A 246 6.33 -9.90 -11.08
N PRO A 247 7.67 -9.71 -11.15
CA PRO A 247 8.66 -10.73 -10.82
C PRO A 247 8.96 -10.84 -9.32
N PHE A 248 7.98 -10.59 -8.46
CA PHE A 248 8.10 -10.79 -7.02
C PHE A 248 7.85 -12.25 -6.65
N ILE A 249 8.50 -12.74 -5.58
CA ILE A 249 8.40 -14.14 -5.13
C ILE A 249 7.31 -14.35 -4.08
N GLY A 250 6.80 -13.28 -3.50
CA GLY A 250 5.76 -13.33 -2.47
C GLY A 250 5.43 -11.95 -1.92
N ILE A 251 4.58 -11.95 -0.90
CA ILE A 251 4.15 -10.74 -0.21
C ILE A 251 4.22 -10.89 1.31
N ARG A 252 4.29 -9.76 1.99
CA ARG A 252 3.89 -9.56 3.39
C ARG A 252 2.75 -8.53 3.42
N VAL A 253 1.92 -8.58 4.44
CA VAL A 253 0.75 -7.69 4.55
C VAL A 253 0.70 -7.09 5.95
N SER A 254 0.42 -5.79 6.04
CA SER A 254 0.10 -5.13 7.30
C SER A 254 -1.23 -4.38 7.23
N ARG A 255 -1.84 -4.14 8.40
CA ARG A 255 -3.15 -3.48 8.56
C ARG A 255 -3.11 -2.49 9.70
N PHE A 256 -3.62 -1.30 9.46
CA PHE A 256 -3.98 -0.34 10.50
C PHE A 256 -5.37 -0.68 11.08
N ASN A 257 -5.48 -0.69 12.41
CA ASN A 257 -6.72 -0.91 13.15
C ASN A 257 -7.24 0.40 13.73
#